data_6eba6b7e2f789a6189d61d53f8a2fce0
#
_entry.id   6eba6b7e2f789a6189d61d53f8a2fce0
#
_cell.length_a   1.000
_cell.length_b   1.000
_cell.length_c   1.000
_cell.angle_alpha   90.00
_cell.angle_beta   90.00
_cell.angle_gamma   90.00
#
_symmetry.space_group_name_H-M   'P 1'
#
loop_
_entity.id
_entity.type
_entity.pdbx_description
1 polymer ?
#
loop_
_entity_poly.entity_id
_entity_poly.type
_entity_poly.pdbx_seq_one_letter_code
_entity_poly.pdbx_strand_id
1 'polypeptide(L)'
;APHAWGAHGVIMAAAIADFRPGAPSDKKLKRTEIGLAPVIALDANPDLLGGLGAERARRGSGPLLVGFAAETHDVVGYARAKLAAKQVDLMVANDVTAPDAGFAVDTNRVVLVEPGGDRELPLAAKSEVAHRILDRVVELLAARA
;
A
#
# COMPACT_ATOMS: atom_id res chain seq x y z
N ALA A 1 -11.46 6.00 8.72
CA ALA A 1 -11.29 7.12 7.79
C ALA A 1 -12.67 7.61 7.31
N PRO A 2 -13.29 8.63 7.95
CA PRO A 2 -14.67 9.05 7.64
C PRO A 2 -14.83 9.52 6.18
N HIS A 3 -13.79 10.11 5.60
CA HIS A 3 -13.83 10.63 4.21
C HIS A 3 -13.78 9.54 3.13
N ALA A 4 -13.36 8.32 3.45
CA ALA A 4 -13.25 7.24 2.48
C ALA A 4 -14.63 6.83 1.92
N TRP A 5 -15.68 6.89 2.73
CA TRP A 5 -17.03 6.39 2.38
C TRP A 5 -17.82 7.30 1.45
N GLY A 6 -17.39 8.56 1.28
CA GLY A 6 -17.94 9.48 0.29
C GLY A 6 -17.12 9.56 -1.00
N ALA A 7 -16.03 8.83 -1.11
CA ALA A 7 -15.16 8.82 -2.29
C ALA A 7 -15.55 7.71 -3.27
N HIS A 8 -15.33 7.91 -4.56
CA HIS A 8 -15.48 6.87 -5.57
C HIS A 8 -14.36 5.82 -5.47
N GLY A 9 -13.16 6.24 -5.10
CA GLY A 9 -12.01 5.38 -4.90
C GLY A 9 -11.06 5.90 -3.81
N VAL A 10 -10.30 4.99 -3.21
CA VAL A 10 -9.21 5.28 -2.26
C VAL A 10 -7.94 4.65 -2.79
N ILE A 11 -6.95 5.46 -3.08
CA ILE A 11 -5.61 5.03 -3.50
C ILE A 11 -4.66 5.23 -2.34
N MET A 12 -4.19 4.14 -1.73
CA MET A 12 -3.30 4.17 -0.58
C MET A 12 -1.86 3.96 -1.01
N ALA A 13 -1.23 5.04 -1.50
CA ALA A 13 0.17 5.03 -1.94
C ALA A 13 1.16 5.34 -0.79
N ALA A 14 0.67 5.86 0.34
CA ALA A 14 1.52 6.19 1.48
C ALA A 14 2.05 4.93 2.18
N ALA A 15 3.36 4.91 2.44
CA ALA A 15 3.97 3.89 3.28
C ALA A 15 3.58 4.13 4.75
N ILE A 16 2.86 3.18 5.31
CA ILE A 16 2.49 3.19 6.73
C ILE A 16 3.36 2.13 7.40
N ALA A 17 4.06 2.53 8.47
CA ALA A 17 4.88 1.59 9.24
C ALA A 17 4.00 0.54 9.91
N ASP A 18 4.45 -0.72 9.90
CA ASP A 18 3.73 -1.83 10.55
C ASP A 18 3.75 -1.72 12.07
N PHE A 19 4.74 -1.01 12.63
CA PHE A 19 4.95 -0.88 14.06
C PHE A 19 5.20 0.57 14.48
N ARG A 20 4.89 0.88 15.73
CA ARG A 20 5.20 2.13 16.41
C ARG A 20 5.79 1.85 17.79
N PRO A 21 6.55 2.78 18.39
CA PRO A 21 6.93 2.65 19.80
C PRO A 21 5.70 2.52 20.70
N GLY A 22 5.67 1.48 21.54
CA GLY A 22 4.56 1.21 22.45
C GLY A 22 4.45 2.23 23.60
N ALA A 23 5.60 2.83 24.00
CA ALA A 23 5.67 3.85 25.03
C ALA A 23 6.48 5.06 24.54
N PRO A 24 5.89 5.94 23.70
CA PRO A 24 6.58 7.16 23.28
C PRO A 24 6.79 8.10 24.47
N SER A 25 7.94 8.79 24.48
CA SER A 25 8.27 9.77 25.53
C SER A 25 8.09 11.19 24.99
N ASP A 26 7.41 12.04 25.75
CA ASP A 26 7.27 13.48 25.44
C ASP A 26 8.55 14.25 25.73
N LYS A 27 9.54 13.63 26.38
CA LYS A 27 10.81 14.24 26.76
C LYS A 27 11.96 13.53 26.05
N LYS A 28 13.05 14.28 25.83
CA LYS A 28 14.30 13.71 25.36
C LYS A 28 14.83 12.69 26.38
N LEU A 29 14.91 11.43 25.98
CA LEU A 29 15.51 10.37 26.78
C LEU A 29 17.03 10.55 26.78
N LYS A 30 17.61 10.67 27.99
CA LYS A 30 19.05 10.82 28.15
C LYS A 30 19.71 9.45 28.27
N ARG A 31 20.89 9.30 27.68
CA ARG A 31 21.68 8.06 27.74
C ARG A 31 21.95 7.59 29.17
N THR A 32 22.07 8.53 30.10
CA THR A 32 22.26 8.26 31.55
C THR A 32 21.02 7.63 32.18
N GLU A 33 19.84 7.82 31.60
CA GLU A 33 18.55 7.32 32.12
C GLU A 33 18.19 5.96 31.51
N ILE A 34 18.50 5.77 30.22
CA ILE A 34 18.09 4.58 29.43
C ILE A 34 19.22 3.54 29.27
N GLY A 35 20.46 3.87 29.72
CA GLY A 35 21.62 3.00 29.59
C GLY A 35 22.24 2.96 28.19
N LEU A 36 23.16 2.00 27.98
CA LEU A 36 23.93 1.84 26.74
C LEU A 36 23.25 0.92 25.69
N ALA A 37 22.30 0.11 26.13
CA ALA A 37 21.57 -0.84 25.26
C ALA A 37 20.06 -0.78 25.56
N PRO A 38 19.38 0.31 25.21
CA PRO A 38 17.95 0.44 25.44
C PRO A 38 17.16 -0.55 24.57
N VAL A 39 16.10 -1.12 25.15
CA VAL A 39 15.12 -1.92 24.44
C VAL A 39 13.89 -1.05 24.18
N ILE A 40 13.45 -1.02 22.92
CA ILE A 40 12.23 -0.32 22.53
C ILE A 40 11.14 -1.37 22.25
N ALA A 41 10.12 -1.40 23.09
CA ALA A 41 8.93 -2.19 22.82
C ALA A 41 8.14 -1.56 21.69
N LEU A 42 7.69 -2.38 20.73
CA LEU A 42 6.91 -1.94 19.58
C LEU A 42 5.50 -2.52 19.65
N ASP A 43 4.50 -1.69 19.37
CA ASP A 43 3.11 -2.08 19.15
C ASP A 43 2.82 -2.12 17.66
N ALA A 44 1.98 -3.07 17.23
CA ALA A 44 1.51 -3.12 15.86
C ALA A 44 0.59 -1.92 15.53
N ASN A 45 0.81 -1.33 14.38
CA ASN A 45 -0.12 -0.35 13.81
C ASN A 45 -1.34 -1.06 13.20
N PRO A 46 -2.51 -0.42 13.19
CA PRO A 46 -3.66 -0.98 12.50
C PRO A 46 -3.42 -1.01 10.98
N ASP A 47 -3.81 -2.11 10.34
CA ASP A 47 -3.84 -2.21 8.89
C ASP A 47 -5.01 -1.39 8.33
N LEU A 48 -4.73 -0.16 7.90
CA LEU A 48 -5.77 0.77 7.44
C LEU A 48 -6.44 0.28 6.15
N LEU A 49 -5.67 -0.27 5.21
CA LEU A 49 -6.21 -0.73 3.94
C LEU A 49 -7.06 -2.00 4.12
N GLY A 50 -6.57 -2.97 4.89
CA GLY A 50 -7.34 -4.17 5.24
C GLY A 50 -8.59 -3.82 6.04
N GLY A 51 -8.51 -2.84 6.95
CA GLY A 51 -9.68 -2.33 7.67
C GLY A 51 -10.73 -1.69 6.75
N LEU A 52 -10.33 -0.98 5.70
CA LEU A 52 -11.25 -0.45 4.69
C LEU A 52 -11.89 -1.58 3.88
N GLY A 53 -11.12 -2.59 3.47
CA GLY A 53 -11.64 -3.75 2.74
C GLY A 53 -12.67 -4.53 3.54
N ALA A 54 -12.36 -4.86 4.79
CA ALA A 54 -13.26 -5.56 5.70
C ALA A 54 -14.55 -4.77 5.96
N GLU A 55 -14.44 -3.47 6.19
CA GLU A 55 -15.62 -2.62 6.41
C GLU A 55 -16.47 -2.47 5.15
N ARG A 56 -15.85 -2.38 3.95
CA ARG A 56 -16.56 -2.39 2.68
C ARG A 56 -17.35 -3.69 2.48
N ALA A 57 -16.73 -4.84 2.77
CA ALA A 57 -17.39 -6.14 2.70
C ALA A 57 -18.61 -6.21 3.64
N ARG A 58 -18.47 -5.70 4.87
CA ARG A 58 -19.57 -5.63 5.85
C ARG A 58 -20.72 -4.72 5.40
N ARG A 59 -20.44 -3.62 4.70
CA ARG A 59 -21.44 -2.67 4.18
C ARG A 59 -22.12 -3.15 2.90
N GLY A 60 -21.50 -4.08 2.17
CA GLY A 60 -21.95 -4.51 0.85
C GLY A 60 -21.71 -3.48 -0.28
N SER A 61 -21.15 -2.32 0.05
CA SER A 61 -20.83 -1.25 -0.91
C SER A 61 -19.73 -0.34 -0.37
N GLY A 62 -19.10 0.44 -1.26
CA GLY A 62 -18.07 1.41 -0.87
C GLY A 62 -17.09 1.73 -2.00
N PRO A 63 -16.03 2.50 -1.70
CA PRO A 63 -15.08 2.96 -2.68
C PRO A 63 -14.30 1.81 -3.34
N LEU A 64 -13.81 2.04 -4.54
CA LEU A 64 -12.74 1.23 -5.14
C LEU A 64 -11.48 1.38 -4.30
N LEU A 65 -10.82 0.27 -3.96
CA LEU A 65 -9.64 0.27 -3.11
C LEU A 65 -8.40 -0.15 -3.91
N VAL A 66 -7.39 0.71 -3.89
CA VAL A 66 -6.09 0.48 -4.52
C VAL A 66 -5.01 0.48 -3.46
N GLY A 67 -4.22 -0.59 -3.42
CA GLY A 67 -3.04 -0.71 -2.56
C GLY A 67 -1.74 -0.73 -3.34
N PHE A 68 -0.62 -0.58 -2.62
CA PHE A 68 0.73 -0.70 -3.16
C PHE A 68 1.49 -1.78 -2.39
N ALA A 69 2.27 -2.57 -3.12
CA ALA A 69 3.15 -3.60 -2.58
C ALA A 69 4.56 -3.41 -3.14
N ALA A 70 5.48 -3.04 -2.25
CA ALA A 70 6.91 -2.95 -2.55
C ALA A 70 7.57 -4.24 -2.04
N GLU A 71 8.05 -5.07 -2.97
CA GLU A 71 8.56 -6.41 -2.66
C GLU A 71 9.99 -6.58 -3.17
N THR A 72 10.71 -7.51 -2.59
CA THR A 72 12.09 -7.84 -2.96
C THR A 72 12.22 -9.18 -3.70
N HIS A 73 11.18 -10.01 -3.66
CA HIS A 73 11.11 -11.31 -4.33
C HIS A 73 9.64 -11.71 -4.45
N ASP A 74 9.32 -12.61 -5.39
CA ASP A 74 7.94 -13.08 -5.67
C ASP A 74 6.89 -11.97 -5.67
N VAL A 75 7.22 -10.88 -6.37
CA VAL A 75 6.45 -9.61 -6.36
C VAL A 75 4.97 -9.83 -6.63
N VAL A 76 4.63 -10.66 -7.63
CA VAL A 76 3.24 -10.94 -8.02
C VAL A 76 2.55 -11.84 -6.99
N GLY A 77 3.23 -12.87 -6.50
CA GLY A 77 2.65 -13.78 -5.50
C GLY A 77 2.29 -13.07 -4.20
N TYR A 78 3.21 -12.25 -3.66
CA TYR A 78 2.93 -11.45 -2.46
C TYR A 78 1.85 -10.39 -2.69
N ALA A 79 1.86 -9.71 -3.85
CA ALA A 79 0.83 -8.73 -4.17
C ALA A 79 -0.55 -9.38 -4.28
N ARG A 80 -0.65 -10.56 -4.87
CA ARG A 80 -1.89 -11.33 -4.97
C ARG A 80 -2.40 -11.78 -3.60
N ALA A 81 -1.52 -12.26 -2.74
CA ALA A 81 -1.87 -12.60 -1.36
C ALA A 81 -2.39 -11.37 -0.58
N LYS A 82 -1.72 -10.20 -0.73
CA LYS A 82 -2.16 -8.94 -0.12
C LYS A 82 -3.48 -8.45 -0.70
N LEU A 83 -3.70 -8.57 -2.01
CA LEU A 83 -4.96 -8.21 -2.67
C LEU A 83 -6.13 -8.99 -2.05
N ALA A 84 -5.98 -10.29 -1.92
CA ALA A 84 -7.01 -11.16 -1.33
C ALA A 84 -7.21 -10.88 0.17
N ALA A 85 -6.13 -10.83 0.96
CA ALA A 85 -6.19 -10.62 2.40
C ALA A 85 -6.79 -9.28 2.78
N LYS A 86 -6.49 -8.21 2.02
CA LYS A 86 -7.00 -6.86 2.27
C LYS A 86 -8.32 -6.58 1.53
N GLN A 87 -8.81 -7.52 0.72
CA GLN A 87 -10.05 -7.39 -0.05
C GLN A 87 -10.09 -6.10 -0.89
N VAL A 88 -9.00 -5.80 -1.59
CA VAL A 88 -8.88 -4.63 -2.46
C VAL A 88 -9.10 -5.00 -3.92
N ASP A 89 -9.33 -4.02 -4.78
CA ASP A 89 -9.68 -4.23 -6.19
C ASP A 89 -8.45 -4.25 -7.09
N LEU A 90 -7.43 -3.51 -6.68
CA LEU A 90 -6.18 -3.37 -7.41
C LEU A 90 -5.01 -3.30 -6.43
N MET A 91 -3.98 -4.10 -6.68
CA MET A 91 -2.70 -3.99 -6.00
C MET A 91 -1.63 -3.62 -7.03
N VAL A 92 -0.98 -2.48 -6.82
CA VAL A 92 0.15 -2.02 -7.64
C VAL A 92 1.42 -2.56 -7.01
N ALA A 93 2.06 -3.51 -7.66
CA ALA A 93 3.25 -4.19 -7.16
C ALA A 93 4.50 -3.74 -7.89
N ASN A 94 5.58 -3.48 -7.17
CA ASN A 94 6.88 -3.17 -7.74
C ASN A 94 8.01 -3.91 -7.02
N ASP A 95 9.03 -4.27 -7.81
CA ASP A 95 10.30 -4.77 -7.29
C ASP A 95 11.18 -3.59 -6.89
N VAL A 96 11.45 -3.46 -5.59
CA VAL A 96 12.28 -2.36 -5.07
C VAL A 96 13.77 -2.68 -5.08
N THR A 97 14.16 -3.89 -5.49
CA THR A 97 15.55 -4.30 -5.65
C THR A 97 16.08 -4.06 -7.08
N ALA A 98 15.19 -3.84 -8.05
CA ALA A 98 15.56 -3.59 -9.43
C ALA A 98 16.34 -2.24 -9.54
N PRO A 99 17.50 -2.22 -10.21
CA PRO A 99 18.35 -1.04 -10.25
C PRO A 99 17.75 0.14 -11.02
N ASP A 100 16.80 -0.13 -11.91
CA ASP A 100 16.09 0.82 -12.76
C ASP A 100 14.68 1.18 -12.26
N ALA A 101 14.28 0.61 -11.11
CA ALA A 101 12.98 0.83 -10.48
C ALA A 101 13.14 0.98 -8.95
N GLY A 102 12.20 1.63 -8.30
CA GLY A 102 12.20 1.77 -6.84
C GLY A 102 12.37 3.20 -6.33
N PHE A 103 12.99 3.36 -5.15
CA PHE A 103 12.94 4.63 -4.42
C PHE A 103 13.91 5.70 -4.93
N ALA A 104 15.08 5.30 -5.37
CA ALA A 104 16.19 6.23 -5.68
C ALA A 104 16.28 6.69 -7.14
N VAL A 105 15.34 6.28 -7.98
CA VAL A 105 15.31 6.58 -9.42
C VAL A 105 13.97 7.19 -9.84
N ASP A 106 13.96 7.92 -10.96
CA ASP A 106 12.74 8.58 -11.46
C ASP A 106 11.86 7.65 -12.31
N THR A 107 12.32 6.43 -12.57
CA THR A 107 11.61 5.39 -13.32
C THR A 107 11.03 4.35 -12.36
N ASN A 108 10.01 3.61 -12.85
CA ASN A 108 9.48 2.45 -12.18
C ASN A 108 8.89 1.45 -13.19
N ARG A 109 8.87 0.20 -12.77
CA ARG A 109 8.17 -0.90 -13.43
C ARG A 109 7.22 -1.51 -12.41
N VAL A 110 5.96 -1.64 -12.76
CA VAL A 110 4.96 -2.17 -11.84
C VAL A 110 4.11 -3.23 -12.51
N VAL A 111 3.55 -4.11 -11.69
CA VAL A 111 2.50 -5.05 -12.10
C VAL A 111 1.20 -4.62 -11.44
N LEU A 112 0.17 -4.44 -12.23
CA LEU A 112 -1.19 -4.25 -11.78
C LEU A 112 -1.80 -5.63 -11.52
N VAL A 113 -2.04 -5.96 -10.26
CA VAL A 113 -2.59 -7.25 -9.83
C VAL A 113 -4.05 -7.07 -9.46
N GLU A 114 -4.93 -7.85 -10.09
CA GLU A 114 -6.38 -7.78 -9.95
C GLU A 114 -6.98 -9.19 -9.75
N PRO A 115 -8.23 -9.32 -9.27
CA PRO A 115 -8.88 -10.63 -9.15
C PRO A 115 -8.96 -11.40 -10.49
N GLY A 116 -9.07 -10.68 -11.60
CA GLY A 116 -9.23 -11.26 -12.95
C GLY A 116 -7.93 -11.52 -13.71
N GLY A 117 -6.77 -11.13 -13.17
CA GLY A 117 -5.47 -11.31 -13.82
C GLY A 117 -4.49 -10.19 -13.54
N ASP A 118 -3.30 -10.30 -14.11
CA ASP A 118 -2.20 -9.34 -13.90
C ASP A 118 -1.87 -8.64 -15.20
N ARG A 119 -1.45 -7.38 -15.10
CA ARG A 119 -0.98 -6.57 -16.22
C ARG A 119 0.36 -5.93 -15.86
N GLU A 120 1.41 -6.29 -16.56
CA GLU A 120 2.68 -5.59 -16.44
C GLU A 120 2.63 -4.24 -17.14
N LEU A 121 3.14 -3.20 -16.48
CA LEU A 121 3.45 -1.93 -17.10
C LEU A 121 4.96 -1.88 -17.38
N PRO A 122 5.37 -1.49 -18.60
CA PRO A 122 6.78 -1.39 -18.93
C PRO A 122 7.46 -0.32 -18.07
N LEU A 123 8.80 -0.40 -17.99
CA LEU A 123 9.61 0.63 -17.37
C LEU A 123 9.30 1.99 -18.00
N ALA A 124 8.93 2.94 -17.17
CA ALA A 124 8.59 4.30 -17.59
C ALA A 124 8.86 5.30 -16.45
N ALA A 125 8.78 6.57 -16.74
CA ALA A 125 8.83 7.62 -15.72
C ALA A 125 7.70 7.40 -14.68
N LYS A 126 7.97 7.68 -13.42
CA LYS A 126 6.96 7.51 -12.35
C LYS A 126 5.67 8.27 -12.60
N SER A 127 5.74 9.44 -13.24
CA SER A 127 4.56 10.22 -13.66
C SER A 127 3.73 9.47 -14.70
N GLU A 128 4.37 8.83 -15.68
CA GLU A 128 3.68 8.04 -16.70
C GLU A 128 3.05 6.78 -16.08
N VAL A 129 3.79 6.07 -15.22
CA VAL A 129 3.26 4.94 -14.46
C VAL A 129 2.03 5.36 -13.65
N ALA A 130 2.07 6.51 -12.99
CA ALA A 130 0.94 7.04 -12.22
C ALA A 130 -0.29 7.29 -13.12
N HIS A 131 -0.13 7.87 -14.32
CA HIS A 131 -1.23 8.05 -15.26
C HIS A 131 -1.85 6.71 -15.69
N ARG A 132 -1.03 5.72 -16.01
CA ARG A 132 -1.51 4.38 -16.40
C ARG A 132 -2.27 3.67 -15.26
N ILE A 133 -1.83 3.87 -14.01
CA ILE A 133 -2.56 3.39 -12.83
C ILE A 133 -3.93 4.09 -12.73
N LEU A 134 -3.96 5.42 -12.91
CA LEU A 134 -5.21 6.19 -12.86
C LEU A 134 -6.16 5.84 -14.00
N ASP A 135 -5.66 5.61 -15.22
CA ASP A 135 -6.47 5.12 -16.35
C ASP A 135 -7.14 3.79 -15.99
N ARG A 136 -6.38 2.87 -15.35
CA ARG A 136 -6.96 1.61 -14.90
C ARG A 136 -7.99 1.77 -13.80
N VAL A 137 -7.78 2.68 -12.87
CA VAL A 137 -8.76 3.03 -11.83
C VAL A 137 -10.07 3.55 -12.45
N VAL A 138 -9.99 4.39 -13.48
CA VAL A 138 -11.16 4.91 -14.21
C VAL A 138 -11.92 3.77 -14.91
N GLU A 139 -11.22 2.85 -15.59
CA GLU A 139 -11.82 1.65 -16.21
C GLU A 139 -12.57 0.81 -15.15
N LEU A 140 -11.95 0.55 -13.99
CA LEU A 140 -12.55 -0.22 -12.91
C LEU A 140 -13.78 0.48 -12.29
N LEU A 141 -13.74 1.81 -12.17
CA LEU A 141 -14.89 2.58 -11.71
C LEU A 141 -16.04 2.54 -12.70
N ALA A 142 -15.75 2.66 -14.00
CA ALA A 142 -16.77 2.56 -15.06
C ALA A 142 -17.44 1.18 -15.10
N ALA A 143 -16.71 0.10 -14.80
CA ALA A 143 -17.25 -1.26 -14.74
C ALA A 143 -18.16 -1.51 -13.51
N ARG A 144 -18.18 -0.62 -12.53
CA ARG A 144 -19.02 -0.70 -11.32
C ARG A 144 -20.29 0.14 -11.41
N ALA A 145 -20.37 1.06 -12.39
CA ALA A 145 -21.52 1.94 -12.60
C ALA A 145 -22.64 1.19 -13.32
#